data_0c9617dcf2f4bb5dd10cb62b19e076fb
#
_entry.id   0c9617dcf2f4bb5dd10cb62b19e076fb
#
_cell.length_a   1.000
_cell.length_b   1.000
_cell.length_c   1.000
_cell.angle_alpha   90.00
_cell.angle_beta   90.00
_cell.angle_gamma   90.00
#
_symmetry.space_group_name_H-M   'P 1'
#
loop_
_entity.id
_entity.type
_entity.pdbx_description
1 polymer ?
#
loop_
_entity_poly.entity_id
_entity_poly.type
_entity_poly.pdbx_seq_one_letter_code
_entity_poly.pdbx_strand_id
1 'polypeptide(L)'
;MSELKNYLLGDYRNLMDYAAQINRYGLSKMPPLIISCSITGGQHGAEANPNLPETPEAQAQSTYDAYNAGASLVHIHRRQPENLSLDSKRFEEYLEVNHL
;
A
#
# COMPACT_ATOMS: atom_id res chain seq x y z
N MET A 1 19.61 8.17 1.72
CA MET A 1 20.21 7.90 0.36
C MET A 1 21.51 7.13 0.42
N SER A 2 22.32 7.30 1.49
CA SER A 2 23.56 6.50 1.64
C SER A 2 23.31 4.99 1.72
N GLU A 3 22.20 4.55 2.30
CA GLU A 3 21.84 3.13 2.40
C GLU A 3 21.57 2.48 1.04
N LEU A 4 21.04 3.24 0.08
CA LEU A 4 20.73 2.72 -1.26
C LEU A 4 21.99 2.34 -2.06
N LYS A 5 23.16 2.88 -1.69
CA LYS A 5 24.43 2.54 -2.35
C LYS A 5 24.84 1.09 -2.14
N ASN A 6 24.31 0.44 -1.11
CA ASN A 6 24.59 -0.95 -0.80
C ASN A 6 23.75 -1.94 -1.60
N TYR A 7 22.74 -1.43 -2.32
CA TYR A 7 21.84 -2.25 -3.11
C TYR A 7 22.14 -2.14 -4.60
N LEU A 8 21.81 -3.21 -5.32
CA LEU A 8 21.90 -3.23 -6.77
C LEU A 8 20.73 -2.45 -7.35
N LEU A 9 21.02 -1.26 -7.89
CA LEU A 9 20.05 -0.40 -8.55
C LEU A 9 20.25 -0.49 -10.05
N GLY A 10 19.80 -1.57 -10.66
CA GLY A 10 19.88 -1.78 -12.10
C GLY A 10 18.89 -0.90 -12.88
N ASP A 11 19.17 -0.67 -14.15
CA ASP A 11 18.23 0.00 -15.04
C ASP A 11 17.12 -0.96 -15.44
N TYR A 12 15.95 -0.83 -14.79
CA TYR A 12 14.78 -1.68 -15.08
C TYR A 12 14.28 -1.52 -16.52
N ARG A 13 14.68 -0.46 -17.22
CA ARG A 13 14.33 -0.27 -18.64
C ARG A 13 15.14 -1.17 -19.56
N ASN A 14 16.28 -1.65 -19.10
CA ASN A 14 17.07 -2.67 -19.77
C ASN A 14 16.88 -4.01 -19.08
N LEU A 15 15.83 -4.72 -19.46
CA LEU A 15 15.42 -5.96 -18.80
C LEU A 15 16.51 -7.04 -18.83
N MET A 16 17.23 -7.16 -19.93
CA MET A 16 18.28 -8.19 -20.06
C MET A 16 19.46 -7.92 -19.13
N ASP A 17 19.89 -6.66 -19.02
CA ASP A 17 20.94 -6.26 -18.10
C ASP A 17 20.49 -6.43 -16.64
N TYR A 18 19.27 -6.02 -16.34
CA TYR A 18 18.69 -6.17 -15.00
C TYR A 18 18.63 -7.65 -14.57
N ALA A 19 18.15 -8.54 -15.46
CA ALA A 19 18.08 -9.97 -15.18
C ALA A 19 19.47 -10.58 -15.00
N ALA A 20 20.44 -10.17 -15.80
CA ALA A 20 21.84 -10.63 -15.66
C ALA A 20 22.45 -10.22 -14.32
N GLN A 21 22.15 -9.00 -13.86
CA GLN A 21 22.62 -8.53 -12.55
C GLN A 21 21.99 -9.31 -11.40
N ILE A 22 20.68 -9.59 -11.46
CA ILE A 22 20.00 -10.43 -10.46
C ILE A 22 20.62 -11.82 -10.41
N ASN A 23 20.86 -12.44 -11.55
CA ASN A 23 21.51 -13.75 -11.61
C ASN A 23 22.93 -13.74 -11.01
N ARG A 24 23.68 -12.67 -11.26
CA ARG A 24 25.07 -12.56 -10.81
C ARG A 24 25.19 -12.31 -9.30
N TYR A 25 24.34 -11.42 -8.76
CA TYR A 25 24.49 -10.93 -7.39
C TYR A 25 23.45 -11.49 -6.41
N GLY A 26 22.40 -12.12 -6.93
CA GLY A 26 21.32 -12.68 -6.13
C GLY A 26 20.40 -11.64 -5.51
N LEU A 27 19.38 -12.12 -4.80
CA LEU A 27 18.35 -11.27 -4.20
C LEU A 27 18.87 -10.43 -3.02
N SER A 28 19.99 -10.84 -2.41
CA SER A 28 20.55 -10.12 -1.26
C SER A 28 21.04 -8.70 -1.59
N LYS A 29 21.25 -8.40 -2.87
CA LYS A 29 21.66 -7.08 -3.36
C LYS A 29 20.51 -6.24 -3.90
N MET A 30 19.30 -6.76 -3.86
CA MET A 30 18.10 -5.98 -4.24
C MET A 30 17.72 -5.03 -3.11
N PRO A 31 17.17 -3.83 -3.43
CA PRO A 31 16.62 -2.97 -2.40
C PRO A 31 15.44 -3.65 -1.70
N PRO A 32 15.07 -3.20 -0.47
CA PRO A 32 13.89 -3.72 0.21
C PRO A 32 12.64 -3.64 -0.65
N LEU A 33 11.82 -4.69 -0.58
CA LEU A 33 10.57 -4.75 -1.34
C LEU A 33 9.56 -3.74 -0.78
N ILE A 34 9.00 -2.92 -1.65
CA ILE A 34 7.91 -2.02 -1.30
C ILE A 34 6.60 -2.80 -1.39
N ILE A 35 5.93 -2.96 -0.24
CA ILE A 35 4.65 -3.65 -0.16
C ILE A 35 3.54 -2.60 -0.03
N SER A 36 2.66 -2.57 -1.02
CA SER A 36 1.46 -1.72 -1.01
C SER A 36 0.25 -2.58 -0.66
N CYS A 37 -0.52 -2.15 0.32
CA CYS A 37 -1.72 -2.85 0.77
C CYS A 37 -2.97 -2.03 0.45
N SER A 38 -3.91 -2.62 -0.31
CA SER A 38 -5.21 -2.02 -0.59
C SER A 38 -6.23 -2.57 0.41
N ILE A 39 -6.66 -1.75 1.36
CA ILE A 39 -7.47 -2.22 2.49
C ILE A 39 -8.96 -2.28 2.21
N THR A 40 -9.49 -1.50 1.25
CA THR A 40 -10.93 -1.43 1.00
C THR A 40 -11.35 -1.79 -0.41
N GLY A 41 -10.57 -1.43 -1.41
CA GLY A 41 -11.03 -1.49 -2.80
C GLY A 41 -12.09 -0.44 -3.14
N GLY A 42 -12.44 -0.34 -4.41
CA GLY A 42 -13.30 0.73 -4.94
C GLY A 42 -14.61 0.29 -5.57
N GLN A 43 -15.05 -0.98 -5.40
CA GLN A 43 -16.23 -1.48 -6.11
C GLN A 43 -17.31 -2.05 -5.18
N HIS A 44 -16.94 -2.66 -4.08
CA HIS A 44 -17.85 -3.37 -3.19
C HIS A 44 -17.80 -2.82 -1.77
N GLY A 45 -18.87 -3.06 -1.02
CA GLY A 45 -18.96 -2.75 0.39
C GLY A 45 -19.12 -4.00 1.25
N ALA A 46 -19.59 -3.81 2.48
CA ALA A 46 -19.77 -4.87 3.44
C ALA A 46 -20.79 -5.95 2.98
N GLU A 47 -21.62 -5.64 1.98
CA GLU A 47 -22.53 -6.61 1.37
C GLU A 47 -21.77 -7.76 0.68
N ALA A 48 -20.59 -7.47 0.15
CA ALA A 48 -19.74 -8.47 -0.48
C ALA A 48 -18.76 -9.13 0.50
N ASN A 49 -18.30 -8.36 1.50
CA ASN A 49 -17.41 -8.85 2.54
C ASN A 49 -17.68 -8.09 3.86
N PRO A 50 -18.31 -8.74 4.86
CA PRO A 50 -18.65 -8.06 6.11
C PRO A 50 -17.44 -7.60 6.92
N ASN A 51 -16.23 -8.08 6.61
CA ASN A 51 -15.00 -7.68 7.28
C ASN A 51 -14.33 -6.48 6.61
N LEU A 52 -14.94 -5.90 5.58
CA LEU A 52 -14.38 -4.76 4.88
C LEU A 52 -14.34 -3.53 5.80
N PRO A 53 -13.19 -2.85 5.96
CA PRO A 53 -13.10 -1.65 6.79
C PRO A 53 -13.71 -0.45 6.06
N GLU A 54 -14.89 -0.03 6.47
CA GLU A 54 -15.62 1.06 5.79
C GLU A 54 -15.59 2.38 6.58
N THR A 55 -15.46 2.32 7.91
CA THR A 55 -15.38 3.53 8.74
C THR A 55 -13.94 4.04 8.84
N PRO A 56 -13.72 5.35 9.11
CA PRO A 56 -12.36 5.88 9.30
C PRO A 56 -11.57 5.10 10.36
N GLU A 57 -12.20 4.74 11.47
CA GLU A 57 -11.55 4.00 12.55
C GLU A 57 -11.15 2.59 12.10
N ALA A 58 -12.02 1.89 11.37
CA ALA A 58 -11.73 0.57 10.85
C ALA A 58 -10.62 0.62 9.80
N GLN A 59 -10.61 1.64 8.95
CA GLN A 59 -9.56 1.85 7.95
C GLN A 59 -8.22 2.19 8.62
N ALA A 60 -8.22 3.00 9.66
CA ALA A 60 -7.03 3.32 10.43
C ALA A 60 -6.47 2.06 11.11
N GLN A 61 -7.32 1.24 11.71
CA GLN A 61 -6.88 -0.02 12.32
C GLN A 61 -6.30 -0.98 11.28
N SER A 62 -6.96 -1.15 10.13
CA SER A 62 -6.44 -1.99 9.04
C SER A 62 -5.12 -1.47 8.49
N THR A 63 -4.95 -0.14 8.40
CA THR A 63 -3.71 0.48 7.99
C THR A 63 -2.58 0.16 8.98
N TYR A 64 -2.85 0.28 10.27
CA TYR A 64 -1.90 -0.04 11.33
C TYR A 64 -1.51 -1.52 11.31
N ASP A 65 -2.46 -2.40 11.13
CA ASP A 65 -2.22 -3.85 11.04
C ASP A 65 -1.37 -4.18 9.80
N ALA A 66 -1.67 -3.56 8.65
CA ALA A 66 -0.87 -3.72 7.44
C ALA A 66 0.57 -3.22 7.62
N TYR A 67 0.75 -2.08 8.29
CA TYR A 67 2.07 -1.56 8.62
C TYR A 67 2.86 -2.53 9.50
N ASN A 68 2.23 -3.06 10.54
CA ASN A 68 2.89 -4.03 11.43
C ASN A 68 3.22 -5.35 10.72
N ALA A 69 2.48 -5.69 9.67
CA ALA A 69 2.75 -6.87 8.84
C ALA A 69 3.84 -6.62 7.77
N GLY A 70 4.31 -5.37 7.61
CA GLY A 70 5.40 -5.04 6.71
C GLY A 70 5.04 -4.16 5.52
N ALA A 71 3.79 -3.68 5.41
CA ALA A 71 3.42 -2.74 4.36
C ALA A 71 4.05 -1.37 4.61
N SER A 72 4.54 -0.73 3.55
CA SER A 72 5.07 0.63 3.60
C SER A 72 4.16 1.64 2.90
N LEU A 73 3.14 1.16 2.21
CA LEU A 73 2.21 1.98 1.46
C LEU A 73 0.81 1.39 1.59
N VAL A 74 -0.19 2.24 1.82
CA VAL A 74 -1.58 1.81 1.95
C VAL A 74 -2.45 2.59 0.96
N HIS A 75 -3.29 1.86 0.24
CA HIS A 75 -4.25 2.44 -0.69
C HIS A 75 -5.63 2.42 -0.05
N ILE A 76 -6.21 3.61 0.15
CA ILE A 76 -7.46 3.81 0.88
C ILE A 76 -8.51 4.36 -0.07
N HIS A 77 -9.70 3.76 -0.05
CA HIS A 77 -10.92 4.34 -0.64
C HIS A 77 -11.82 4.84 0.48
N ARG A 78 -12.00 6.13 0.50
CA ARG A 78 -12.86 6.79 1.44
C ARG A 78 -14.33 6.45 1.22
N ARG A 79 -15.11 6.40 2.29
CA ARG A 79 -16.57 6.15 2.25
C ARG A 79 -17.35 7.38 2.70
N GLN A 80 -18.60 7.52 2.23
CA GLN A 80 -19.49 8.58 2.69
C GLN A 80 -19.97 8.28 4.12
N PRO A 81 -19.99 9.28 5.03
CA PRO A 81 -20.40 9.03 6.42
C PRO A 81 -21.84 8.51 6.56
N GLU A 82 -22.73 8.94 5.66
CA GLU A 82 -24.16 8.65 5.78
C GLU A 82 -24.50 7.20 5.45
N ASN A 83 -23.81 6.60 4.48
CA ASN A 83 -24.19 5.29 3.96
C ASN A 83 -22.99 4.38 3.65
N LEU A 84 -21.77 4.82 3.99
CA LEU A 84 -20.51 4.12 3.76
C LEU A 84 -20.25 3.76 2.28
N SER A 85 -20.93 4.44 1.36
CA SER A 85 -20.67 4.29 -0.06
C SER A 85 -19.38 5.00 -0.47
N LEU A 86 -18.85 4.64 -1.65
CA LEU A 86 -17.67 5.29 -2.19
C LEU A 86 -17.91 6.76 -2.48
N ASP A 87 -17.00 7.62 -2.03
CA ASP A 87 -17.03 9.05 -2.34
C ASP A 87 -15.62 9.57 -2.55
N SER A 88 -15.33 10.00 -3.75
CA SER A 88 -14.04 10.56 -4.12
C SER A 88 -13.92 12.08 -3.90
N LYS A 89 -14.97 12.73 -3.39
CA LYS A 89 -15.07 14.19 -3.39
C LYS A 89 -14.67 14.84 -2.07
N ARG A 90 -14.57 14.10 -0.98
CA ARG A 90 -14.24 14.67 0.34
C ARG A 90 -12.85 14.28 0.80
N PHE A 91 -12.02 15.25 0.92
CA PHE A 91 -10.62 15.06 1.29
C PHE A 91 -10.42 14.97 2.81
N GLU A 92 -11.32 15.48 3.59
CA GLU A 92 -11.21 15.59 5.05
C GLU A 92 -11.12 14.22 5.74
N GLU A 93 -11.86 13.24 5.28
CA GLU A 93 -11.81 11.90 5.86
C GLU A 93 -10.50 11.16 5.59
N TYR A 94 -9.85 11.44 4.45
CA TYR A 94 -8.50 10.95 4.23
C TYR A 94 -7.53 11.47 5.27
N LEU A 95 -7.67 12.74 5.61
CA LEU A 95 -6.86 13.34 6.67
C LEU A 95 -7.15 12.67 8.02
N GLU A 96 -8.42 12.44 8.32
CA GLU A 96 -8.83 11.78 9.55
C GLU A 96 -8.22 10.37 9.68
N VAL A 97 -8.35 9.54 8.66
CA VAL A 97 -7.75 8.19 8.65
C VAL A 97 -6.25 8.23 8.85
N ASN A 98 -5.58 9.18 8.21
CA ASN A 98 -4.12 9.31 8.31
C ASN A 98 -3.64 9.84 9.66
N HIS A 99 -4.52 10.42 10.48
CA HIS A 99 -4.18 10.95 11.80
C HIS A 99 -4.59 10.02 12.96
N LEU A 100 -5.41 9.02 12.69
CA LEU A 100 -5.78 8.03 13.69
C LEU A 100 -4.66 7.01 13.93
#